data_66bfbb240949cd8e8dd04f940dc9d0e9
#
_entry.id   66bfbb240949cd8e8dd04f940dc9d0e9
#
_cell.length_a   1.000
_cell.length_b   1.000
_cell.length_c   1.000
_cell.angle_alpha   90.00
_cell.angle_beta   90.00
_cell.angle_gamma   90.00
#
_symmetry.space_group_name_H-M   'P 1'
#
loop_
_entity.id
_entity.type
_entity.pdbx_description
1 polymer ?
#
loop_
_entity_poly.entity_id
_entity_poly.type
_entity_poly.pdbx_seq_one_letter_code
_entity_poly.pdbx_strand_id
1 'polypeptide(L)'
;MIRGLVLQALNMAESGIDRIGVLRRLPDSFIEITAENLTVNIQLNNVSETRKSIVVTLDKSEVDAEHQATVVEFSKFAQLPGFRPGKAPASMILKRYAKEIAGEFKQKVVSKAYKSALDQENLEVLNIVNLEEGTIEAGLSAAVTVTVDVRPEFTLPDYVGLPTEIAPTEATDTEVDAVIEGLRGERADFKVADRAAQKSDYVKLSYEGTIDGKPVAEIVPDKQIYGKVPQTWEEVEGTNEGVLPGLGKELAGLKTGDKKTVAIAFPADFAPAPALAGKAASYAIEVLEIRERTLPELNEDFFKSQQVDSLDALKASVRNNLKLRKDYENQTAQRRQVTEAIAGKIDFPIPQSLIESETQSVLRQFIEENMRRGVPQDQFEKDKKELFAGAQKAAAQRVKVQLILAKIAAAEKITVSERDIDNFIYREASRTGQNPDKLVKDLTKDRDQLRAIQQNIIFDKAVDFLVSKASVSTTQPKA
;
A
#
# COMPACT_ATOMS: atom_id res chain seq x y z
N MET A 1 31.38 0.58 5.90
CA MET A 1 31.56 1.37 4.66
C MET A 1 30.23 1.66 3.97
N ILE A 2 29.27 0.71 3.93
CA ILE A 2 27.94 0.88 3.29
C ILE A 2 27.04 1.85 4.06
N ARG A 3 27.08 1.84 5.40
CA ARG A 3 26.31 2.78 6.27
C ARG A 3 26.59 4.26 6.00
N GLY A 4 27.84 4.61 5.70
CA GLY A 4 28.21 6.00 5.37
C GLY A 4 27.67 6.50 4.03
N LEU A 5 27.42 5.61 3.08
CA LEU A 5 26.89 5.96 1.76
C LEU A 5 25.39 6.32 1.79
N VAL A 6 24.60 5.63 2.60
CA VAL A 6 23.16 5.93 2.77
C VAL A 6 22.99 7.29 3.45
N LEU A 7 23.77 7.55 4.51
CA LEU A 7 23.75 8.85 5.20
C LEU A 7 24.28 9.99 4.33
N GLN A 8 25.33 9.72 3.54
CA GLN A 8 25.85 10.73 2.64
C GLN A 8 24.86 11.07 1.53
N ALA A 9 24.10 10.08 1.04
CA ALA A 9 23.01 10.30 0.09
C ALA A 9 21.82 11.04 0.73
N LEU A 10 21.48 10.73 1.99
CA LEU A 10 20.41 11.36 2.75
C LEU A 10 20.76 12.80 3.14
N ASN A 11 21.97 13.04 3.66
CA ASN A 11 22.45 14.40 3.98
C ASN A 11 22.66 15.27 2.74
N MET A 12 22.96 14.67 1.57
CA MET A 12 22.99 15.42 0.29
C MET A 12 21.57 15.77 -0.20
N ALA A 13 20.54 15.04 0.20
CA ALA A 13 19.15 15.37 -0.11
C ALA A 13 18.63 16.52 0.74
N GLU A 14 19.05 16.63 2.01
CA GLU A 14 18.74 17.76 2.91
C GLU A 14 19.58 19.00 2.62
N SER A 15 20.82 18.84 2.14
CA SER A 15 21.73 19.98 1.89
C SER A 15 21.47 20.77 0.61
N GLY A 16 20.36 20.50 -0.07
CA GLY A 16 19.91 21.31 -1.21
C GLY A 16 19.42 22.72 -0.85
N ILE A 17 19.36 23.06 0.45
CA ILE A 17 18.84 24.35 0.94
C ILE A 17 19.95 25.25 1.52
N ASP A 18 21.14 24.76 1.84
CA ASP A 18 22.20 25.56 2.45
C ASP A 18 23.49 25.59 1.61
N ARG A 19 23.48 26.36 0.54
CA ARG A 19 24.69 26.89 -0.09
C ARG A 19 24.64 28.41 -0.28
N ILE A 20 24.45 29.15 0.81
CA ILE A 20 24.82 30.56 0.91
C ILE A 20 25.57 30.74 2.25
N GLY A 21 26.82 30.54 2.24
CA GLY A 21 27.59 30.75 3.45
C GLY A 21 29.07 30.43 3.36
N VAL A 22 29.78 30.81 2.31
CA VAL A 22 31.24 31.13 2.37
C VAL A 22 31.54 32.20 1.34
N LEU A 23 31.31 33.45 1.68
CA LEU A 23 31.96 34.57 1.03
C LEU A 23 33.10 35.01 1.93
N ARG A 24 34.35 34.60 1.54
CA ARG A 24 35.58 35.20 2.02
C ARG A 24 35.59 36.69 1.62
N ARG A 25 35.88 37.56 2.60
CA ARG A 25 36.14 39.00 2.47
C ARG A 25 37.07 39.26 1.28
N LEU A 26 36.60 40.02 0.31
CA LEU A 26 37.36 40.78 -0.63
C LEU A 26 37.16 42.26 -0.30
N PRO A 27 38.18 43.14 -0.54
CA PRO A 27 38.21 44.49 0.02
C PRO A 27 37.21 45.44 -0.64
N ASP A 28 36.74 46.39 0.18
CA ASP A 28 35.87 47.50 -0.19
C ASP A 28 36.47 48.35 -1.29
N SER A 29 36.06 48.11 -2.48
CA SER A 29 35.98 49.11 -3.59
C SER A 29 35.64 48.34 -4.86
N PHE A 30 34.40 48.23 -5.21
CA PHE A 30 33.91 48.18 -6.60
C PHE A 30 32.38 48.04 -6.63
N ILE A 31 31.76 49.14 -7.03
CA ILE A 31 30.45 49.19 -7.71
C ILE A 31 29.25 48.76 -6.87
N GLU A 32 28.54 49.74 -6.36
CA GLU A 32 27.09 49.77 -6.24
C GLU A 32 26.48 49.40 -7.61
N ILE A 33 26.30 48.12 -7.88
CA ILE A 33 25.25 47.70 -8.78
C ILE A 33 24.01 47.77 -7.92
N THR A 34 23.27 48.85 -8.05
CA THR A 34 21.85 48.94 -7.63
C THR A 34 21.17 47.70 -8.14
N ALA A 35 20.79 46.82 -7.21
CA ALA A 35 19.84 45.76 -7.46
C ALA A 35 18.50 46.47 -7.76
N GLU A 36 18.33 46.96 -8.98
CA GLU A 36 17.01 47.21 -9.52
C GLU A 36 16.27 45.86 -9.41
N ASN A 37 15.30 45.82 -8.54
CA ASN A 37 14.33 44.76 -8.41
C ASN A 37 13.78 44.46 -9.82
N LEU A 38 14.33 43.48 -10.51
CA LEU A 38 13.74 42.82 -11.64
C LEU A 38 12.53 42.04 -11.09
N THR A 39 11.43 42.78 -10.88
CA THR A 39 10.16 42.22 -10.45
C THR A 39 9.50 41.53 -11.62
N VAL A 40 9.76 40.23 -11.72
CA VAL A 40 8.97 39.35 -12.58
C VAL A 40 7.49 39.59 -12.24
N ASN A 41 6.67 39.90 -13.23
CA ASN A 41 5.26 40.14 -12.99
C ASN A 41 4.56 38.77 -12.77
N ILE A 42 4.18 38.53 -11.50
CA ILE A 42 3.51 37.30 -11.09
C ILE A 42 2.06 37.62 -10.73
N GLN A 43 1.13 36.88 -11.34
CA GLN A 43 -0.27 36.92 -11.00
C GLN A 43 -0.69 35.58 -10.42
N LEU A 44 -1.06 35.55 -9.14
CA LEU A 44 -1.56 34.39 -8.45
C LEU A 44 -3.09 34.35 -8.50
N ASN A 45 -3.65 33.32 -9.13
CA ASN A 45 -5.07 33.05 -9.21
C ASN A 45 -5.43 31.82 -8.39
N ASN A 46 -6.33 31.93 -7.44
CA ASN A 46 -6.85 30.81 -6.67
C ASN A 46 -7.91 30.06 -7.49
N VAL A 47 -7.58 28.89 -7.99
CA VAL A 47 -8.52 27.99 -8.70
C VAL A 47 -9.40 27.25 -7.69
N SER A 48 -8.78 26.79 -6.59
CA SER A 48 -9.45 26.22 -5.42
C SER A 48 -8.60 26.49 -4.17
N GLU A 49 -9.03 26.05 -3.01
CA GLU A 49 -8.27 26.19 -1.77
C GLU A 49 -6.90 25.47 -1.82
N THR A 50 -6.80 24.38 -2.61
CA THR A 50 -5.58 23.58 -2.76
C THR A 50 -4.95 23.68 -4.14
N ARG A 51 -5.56 24.44 -5.08
CA ARG A 51 -5.04 24.59 -6.45
C ARG A 51 -4.89 26.06 -6.80
N LYS A 52 -3.70 26.41 -7.24
CA LYS A 52 -3.35 27.76 -7.65
C LYS A 52 -2.84 27.77 -9.08
N SER A 53 -3.23 28.80 -9.84
CA SER A 53 -2.69 29.08 -11.17
C SER A 53 -1.83 30.33 -11.07
N ILE A 54 -0.56 30.19 -11.43
CA ILE A 54 0.46 31.23 -11.35
C ILE A 54 0.80 31.63 -12.77
N VAL A 55 0.48 32.85 -13.15
CA VAL A 55 0.86 33.42 -14.43
C VAL A 55 2.11 34.26 -14.23
N VAL A 56 3.20 33.84 -14.82
CA VAL A 56 4.50 34.52 -14.74
C VAL A 56 4.78 35.16 -16.07
N THR A 57 4.97 36.47 -16.07
CA THR A 57 5.34 37.21 -17.28
C THR A 57 6.77 37.70 -17.15
N LEU A 58 7.63 37.16 -18.02
CA LEU A 58 9.02 37.59 -18.17
C LEU A 58 9.09 38.71 -19.22
N ASP A 59 9.78 39.79 -18.91
CA ASP A 59 10.01 40.87 -19.82
C ASP A 59 10.92 40.48 -20.98
N LYS A 60 10.82 41.21 -22.10
CA LYS A 60 11.68 41.01 -23.27
C LYS A 60 13.17 40.94 -22.91
N SER A 61 13.64 41.81 -22.01
CA SER A 61 15.05 41.84 -21.59
C SER A 61 15.50 40.54 -20.89
N GLU A 62 14.61 39.95 -20.10
CA GLU A 62 14.88 38.70 -19.40
C GLU A 62 14.86 37.50 -20.35
N VAL A 63 13.90 37.49 -21.29
CA VAL A 63 13.82 36.48 -22.36
C VAL A 63 15.03 36.52 -23.26
N ASP A 64 15.47 37.72 -23.67
CA ASP A 64 16.67 37.91 -24.51
C ASP A 64 17.95 37.51 -23.78
N ALA A 65 18.04 37.78 -22.46
CA ALA A 65 19.19 37.35 -21.64
C ALA A 65 19.28 35.82 -21.58
N GLU A 66 18.16 35.11 -21.37
CA GLU A 66 18.13 33.64 -21.36
C GLU A 66 18.44 33.06 -22.74
N HIS A 67 17.98 33.69 -23.83
CA HIS A 67 18.32 33.28 -25.18
C HIS A 67 19.82 33.40 -25.43
N GLN A 68 20.41 34.55 -25.10
CA GLN A 68 21.87 34.75 -25.23
C GLN A 68 22.67 33.79 -24.38
N ALA A 69 22.27 33.55 -23.13
CA ALA A 69 22.90 32.58 -22.24
C ALA A 69 22.88 31.16 -22.85
N THR A 70 21.75 30.76 -23.42
CA THR A 70 21.60 29.46 -24.10
C THR A 70 22.49 29.35 -25.31
N VAL A 71 22.57 30.37 -26.16
CA VAL A 71 23.49 30.40 -27.33
C VAL A 71 24.94 30.32 -26.91
N VAL A 72 25.33 31.03 -25.85
CA VAL A 72 26.71 30.99 -25.31
C VAL A 72 27.04 29.60 -24.77
N GLU A 73 26.09 28.94 -24.08
CA GLU A 73 26.27 27.59 -23.57
C GLU A 73 26.44 26.58 -24.70
N PHE A 74 25.54 26.62 -25.69
CA PHE A 74 25.66 25.80 -26.89
C PHE A 74 26.99 26.03 -27.63
N SER A 75 27.46 27.26 -27.68
CA SER A 75 28.74 27.59 -28.35
C SER A 75 29.95 26.86 -27.76
N LYS A 76 29.90 26.52 -26.45
CA LYS A 76 31.03 25.82 -25.79
C LYS A 76 31.17 24.37 -26.23
N PHE A 77 30.05 23.72 -26.58
CA PHE A 77 30.00 22.28 -26.91
C PHE A 77 29.70 22.00 -28.40
N ALA A 78 29.24 23.02 -29.16
CA ALA A 78 28.86 22.86 -30.55
C ALA A 78 30.09 22.49 -31.41
N GLN A 79 29.95 21.41 -32.19
CA GLN A 79 30.93 20.98 -33.16
C GLN A 79 30.50 21.43 -34.57
N LEU A 80 31.22 22.38 -35.14
CA LEU A 80 31.02 22.85 -36.47
C LEU A 80 32.26 22.52 -37.37
N PRO A 81 32.08 21.93 -38.55
CA PRO A 81 33.20 21.66 -39.45
C PRO A 81 33.99 22.94 -39.75
N GLY A 82 35.31 22.88 -39.58
CA GLY A 82 36.23 24.01 -39.76
C GLY A 82 36.44 24.91 -38.56
N PHE A 83 35.81 24.63 -37.41
CA PHE A 83 36.01 25.42 -36.18
C PHE A 83 36.36 24.51 -34.98
N ARG A 84 37.28 24.99 -34.13
CA ARG A 84 37.55 24.34 -32.85
C ARG A 84 36.33 24.55 -31.93
N PRO A 85 35.93 23.53 -31.11
CA PRO A 85 34.86 23.70 -30.14
C PRO A 85 35.00 24.97 -29.30
N GLY A 86 33.93 25.75 -29.18
CA GLY A 86 33.93 27.03 -28.48
C GLY A 86 34.43 28.25 -29.27
N LYS A 87 34.82 28.11 -30.53
CA LYS A 87 35.35 29.20 -31.37
C LYS A 87 34.52 29.50 -32.62
N ALA A 88 33.41 28.82 -32.81
CA ALA A 88 32.52 29.08 -33.93
C ALA A 88 31.69 30.37 -33.69
N PRO A 89 31.44 31.21 -34.74
CA PRO A 89 30.60 32.40 -34.62
C PRO A 89 29.16 32.02 -34.21
N ALA A 90 28.61 32.83 -33.28
CA ALA A 90 27.22 32.59 -32.77
C ALA A 90 26.17 32.50 -33.87
N SER A 91 26.28 33.28 -34.94
CA SER A 91 25.38 33.25 -36.08
C SER A 91 25.35 31.89 -36.81
N MET A 92 26.51 31.22 -36.90
CA MET A 92 26.60 29.90 -37.54
C MET A 92 26.03 28.81 -36.61
N ILE A 93 26.22 28.95 -35.27
CA ILE A 93 25.68 28.05 -34.28
C ILE A 93 24.16 28.14 -34.29
N LEU A 94 23.60 29.34 -34.24
CA LEU A 94 22.18 29.61 -34.34
C LEU A 94 21.56 29.01 -35.59
N LYS A 95 22.25 29.11 -36.72
CA LYS A 95 21.74 28.56 -38.00
C LYS A 95 21.77 27.02 -38.00
N ARG A 96 22.80 26.41 -37.41
CA ARG A 96 22.99 24.95 -37.44
C ARG A 96 22.16 24.22 -36.41
N TYR A 97 22.04 24.80 -35.22
CA TYR A 97 21.39 24.21 -34.03
C TYR A 97 20.11 24.97 -33.62
N ALA A 98 19.43 25.57 -34.61
CA ALA A 98 18.26 26.40 -34.36
C ALA A 98 17.16 25.71 -33.55
N LYS A 99 16.86 24.44 -33.84
CA LYS A 99 15.82 23.66 -33.17
C LYS A 99 16.21 23.30 -31.74
N GLU A 100 17.43 22.83 -31.56
CA GLU A 100 17.97 22.43 -30.29
C GLU A 100 18.07 23.63 -29.33
N ILE A 101 18.60 24.76 -29.85
CA ILE A 101 18.69 26.01 -29.06
C ILE A 101 17.28 26.52 -28.70
N ALA A 102 16.31 26.48 -29.64
CA ALA A 102 14.94 26.89 -29.35
C ALA A 102 14.27 25.99 -28.28
N GLY A 103 14.53 24.68 -28.31
CA GLY A 103 14.01 23.76 -27.29
C GLY A 103 14.60 24.03 -25.90
N GLU A 104 15.94 24.13 -25.82
CA GLU A 104 16.65 24.40 -24.56
C GLU A 104 16.32 25.78 -24.01
N PHE A 105 16.22 26.77 -24.86
CA PHE A 105 15.82 28.14 -24.52
C PHE A 105 14.43 28.17 -23.89
N LYS A 106 13.45 27.53 -24.53
CA LYS A 106 12.09 27.42 -23.96
C LYS A 106 12.10 26.78 -22.58
N GLN A 107 12.81 25.67 -22.44
CA GLN A 107 12.92 24.98 -21.17
C GLN A 107 13.54 25.84 -20.06
N LYS A 108 14.56 26.62 -20.38
CA LYS A 108 15.19 27.57 -19.44
C LYS A 108 14.27 28.70 -19.03
N VAL A 109 13.53 29.28 -19.99
CA VAL A 109 12.53 30.34 -19.71
C VAL A 109 11.45 29.82 -18.78
N VAL A 110 10.91 28.63 -19.06
CA VAL A 110 9.90 27.96 -18.21
C VAL A 110 10.45 27.67 -16.82
N SER A 111 11.68 27.15 -16.73
CA SER A 111 12.32 26.83 -15.45
C SER A 111 12.58 28.09 -14.63
N LYS A 112 12.98 29.19 -15.27
CA LYS A 112 13.16 30.49 -14.61
C LYS A 112 11.83 31.04 -14.09
N ALA A 113 10.80 31.04 -14.94
CA ALA A 113 9.45 31.48 -14.57
C ALA A 113 8.95 30.70 -13.34
N TYR A 114 9.09 29.37 -13.36
CA TYR A 114 8.67 28.51 -12.25
C TYR A 114 9.42 28.83 -10.94
N LYS A 115 10.75 28.96 -11.01
CA LYS A 115 11.56 29.32 -9.82
C LYS A 115 11.16 30.68 -9.26
N SER A 116 11.03 31.67 -10.11
CA SER A 116 10.61 33.01 -9.68
C SER A 116 9.25 33.02 -9.01
N ALA A 117 8.32 32.21 -9.51
CA ALA A 117 7.01 32.04 -8.90
C ALA A 117 7.06 31.45 -7.50
N LEU A 118 7.89 30.42 -7.29
CA LEU A 118 8.05 29.77 -5.99
C LEU A 118 8.71 30.69 -4.97
N ASP A 119 9.79 31.39 -5.38
CA ASP A 119 10.59 32.22 -4.49
C ASP A 119 9.80 33.46 -4.01
N GLN A 120 8.93 34.04 -4.85
CA GLN A 120 8.13 35.21 -4.47
C GLN A 120 6.89 34.88 -3.64
N GLU A 121 6.18 33.81 -3.98
CA GLU A 121 4.90 33.48 -3.35
C GLU A 121 5.04 32.57 -2.12
N ASN A 122 6.26 32.09 -1.82
CA ASN A 122 6.56 31.18 -0.69
C ASN A 122 5.57 30.02 -0.55
N LEU A 123 5.19 29.42 -1.70
CA LEU A 123 4.21 28.35 -1.77
C LEU A 123 4.86 26.97 -1.53
N GLU A 124 4.28 26.20 -0.63
CA GLU A 124 4.62 24.78 -0.49
C GLU A 124 3.93 23.97 -1.59
N VAL A 125 4.57 23.89 -2.76
CA VAL A 125 4.05 23.13 -3.90
C VAL A 125 4.21 21.64 -3.66
N LEU A 126 3.11 20.90 -3.79
CA LEU A 126 3.07 19.44 -3.71
C LEU A 126 3.21 18.79 -5.09
N ASN A 127 2.57 19.37 -6.11
CA ASN A 127 2.61 18.86 -7.46
C ASN A 127 2.35 19.95 -8.50
N ILE A 128 2.96 19.82 -9.68
CA ILE A 128 2.63 20.62 -10.86
C ILE A 128 1.55 19.85 -11.62
N VAL A 129 0.38 20.47 -11.74
CA VAL A 129 -0.80 19.85 -12.39
C VAL A 129 -0.80 20.11 -13.89
N ASN A 130 -0.48 21.36 -14.28
CA ASN A 130 -0.43 21.75 -15.68
C ASN A 130 0.60 22.87 -15.88
N LEU A 131 1.18 22.90 -17.07
CA LEU A 131 2.11 23.93 -17.49
C LEU A 131 1.73 24.34 -18.90
N GLU A 132 1.28 25.58 -19.03
CA GLU A 132 0.92 26.16 -20.32
C GLU A 132 1.96 27.20 -20.73
N GLU A 133 2.63 26.92 -21.81
CA GLU A 133 3.63 27.79 -22.39
C GLU A 133 2.95 28.73 -23.40
N GLY A 134 3.04 30.03 -23.15
CA GLY A 134 2.70 31.02 -24.17
C GLY A 134 3.73 31.03 -25.31
N THR A 135 3.67 32.05 -26.15
CA THR A 135 4.68 32.24 -27.20
C THR A 135 6.00 32.64 -26.52
N ILE A 136 7.03 31.78 -26.68
CA ILE A 136 8.39 32.01 -26.16
C ILE A 136 9.32 32.20 -27.36
N GLU A 137 9.60 33.43 -27.69
CA GLU A 137 10.49 33.81 -28.80
C GLU A 137 11.44 34.93 -28.36
N ALA A 138 12.67 34.91 -28.87
CA ALA A 138 13.63 35.98 -28.64
C ALA A 138 13.10 37.32 -29.19
N GLY A 139 13.23 38.37 -28.44
CA GLY A 139 12.72 39.70 -28.78
C GLY A 139 11.30 40.00 -28.34
N LEU A 140 10.58 39.05 -27.75
CA LEU A 140 9.24 39.21 -27.19
C LEU A 140 9.24 38.91 -25.69
N SER A 141 8.23 39.43 -24.98
CA SER A 141 7.92 39.01 -23.62
C SER A 141 7.29 37.61 -23.66
N ALA A 142 7.54 36.80 -22.62
CA ALA A 142 6.98 35.46 -22.50
C ALA A 142 6.07 35.36 -21.28
N ALA A 143 4.90 34.74 -21.45
CA ALA A 143 3.99 34.38 -20.36
C ALA A 143 3.97 32.86 -20.19
N VAL A 144 4.16 32.39 -18.97
CA VAL A 144 4.08 30.99 -18.59
C VAL A 144 3.04 30.85 -17.48
N THR A 145 2.05 29.97 -17.70
CA THR A 145 1.04 29.67 -16.69
C THR A 145 1.33 28.31 -16.09
N VAL A 146 1.56 28.28 -14.78
CA VAL A 146 1.82 27.06 -14.03
C VAL A 146 0.66 26.82 -13.07
N THR A 147 -0.05 25.72 -13.23
CA THR A 147 -1.08 25.29 -12.29
C THR A 147 -0.46 24.29 -11.32
N VAL A 148 -0.52 24.60 -10.04
CA VAL A 148 0.10 23.81 -8.97
C VAL A 148 -0.94 23.43 -7.91
N ASP A 149 -0.78 22.25 -7.35
CA ASP A 149 -1.45 21.90 -6.11
C ASP A 149 -0.51 22.23 -4.93
N VAL A 150 -1.06 22.94 -3.95
CA VAL A 150 -0.34 23.40 -2.75
C VAL A 150 -0.82 22.64 -1.51
N ARG A 151 0.02 22.63 -0.47
CA ARG A 151 -0.34 22.02 0.80
C ARG A 151 -1.55 22.73 1.40
N PRO A 152 -2.60 21.99 1.81
CA PRO A 152 -3.78 22.60 2.45
C PRO A 152 -3.40 23.18 3.81
N GLU A 153 -3.93 24.34 4.11
CA GLU A 153 -3.84 24.95 5.42
C GLU A 153 -4.98 24.44 6.31
N PHE A 154 -4.65 23.87 7.46
CA PHE A 154 -5.61 23.46 8.47
C PHE A 154 -4.98 23.53 9.86
N THR A 155 -5.78 23.70 10.89
CA THR A 155 -5.33 23.65 12.29
C THR A 155 -5.39 22.22 12.80
N LEU A 156 -4.33 21.76 13.48
CA LEU A 156 -4.36 20.45 14.13
C LEU A 156 -5.40 20.48 15.27
N PRO A 157 -6.32 19.50 15.32
CA PRO A 157 -7.17 19.32 16.49
C PRO A 157 -6.36 18.79 17.65
N ASP A 158 -6.96 18.72 18.84
CA ASP A 158 -6.34 18.01 19.94
C ASP A 158 -6.21 16.51 19.61
N TYR A 159 -4.96 16.06 19.51
CA TYR A 159 -4.57 14.70 19.16
C TYR A 159 -4.01 13.90 20.35
N VAL A 160 -3.97 14.50 21.53
CA VAL A 160 -3.61 13.80 22.77
C VAL A 160 -4.86 13.16 23.38
N GLY A 161 -4.72 11.97 23.94
CA GLY A 161 -5.84 11.28 24.59
C GLY A 161 -6.89 10.73 23.63
N LEU A 162 -6.54 10.43 22.37
CA LEU A 162 -7.46 9.78 21.43
C LEU A 162 -7.95 8.45 22.01
N PRO A 163 -9.26 8.16 21.98
CA PRO A 163 -9.79 6.93 22.53
C PRO A 163 -9.39 5.73 21.70
N THR A 164 -8.90 4.69 22.35
CA THR A 164 -8.61 3.39 21.72
C THR A 164 -9.11 2.25 22.58
N GLU A 165 -9.52 1.18 21.92
CA GLU A 165 -9.98 -0.04 22.56
C GLU A 165 -9.09 -1.21 22.20
N ILE A 166 -8.69 -1.99 23.20
CA ILE A 166 -7.91 -3.21 23.02
C ILE A 166 -8.66 -4.41 23.57
N ALA A 167 -8.48 -5.57 22.96
CA ALA A 167 -8.96 -6.83 23.50
C ALA A 167 -8.00 -7.34 24.60
N PRO A 168 -8.48 -8.15 25.55
CA PRO A 168 -7.61 -8.81 26.53
C PRO A 168 -6.53 -9.64 25.84
N THR A 169 -5.29 -9.51 26.27
CA THR A 169 -4.14 -10.22 25.64
C THR A 169 -3.87 -11.58 26.30
N GLU A 170 -4.33 -11.78 27.52
CA GLU A 170 -4.17 -13.07 28.18
C GLU A 170 -5.00 -14.15 27.48
N ALA A 171 -4.35 -15.29 27.23
CA ALA A 171 -5.01 -16.44 26.62
C ALA A 171 -5.75 -17.23 27.70
N THR A 172 -7.02 -17.52 27.44
CA THR A 172 -7.82 -18.40 28.32
C THR A 172 -7.39 -19.87 28.15
N ASP A 173 -7.63 -20.69 29.15
CA ASP A 173 -7.34 -22.13 29.09
C ASP A 173 -8.11 -22.79 27.95
N THR A 174 -9.34 -22.36 27.69
CA THR A 174 -10.17 -22.82 26.57
C THR A 174 -9.51 -22.56 25.20
N GLU A 175 -8.94 -21.37 25.01
CA GLU A 175 -8.22 -21.03 23.77
C GLU A 175 -6.93 -21.87 23.63
N VAL A 176 -6.22 -22.08 24.73
CA VAL A 176 -5.00 -22.93 24.75
C VAL A 176 -5.34 -24.36 24.41
N ASP A 177 -6.35 -24.93 25.04
CA ASP A 177 -6.78 -26.30 24.78
C ASP A 177 -7.31 -26.46 23.34
N ALA A 178 -8.03 -25.48 22.81
CA ALA A 178 -8.48 -25.49 21.42
C ALA A 178 -7.30 -25.50 20.41
N VAL A 179 -6.23 -24.74 20.68
CA VAL A 179 -5.03 -24.77 19.82
C VAL A 179 -4.34 -26.12 19.92
N ILE A 180 -4.21 -26.70 21.14
CA ILE A 180 -3.60 -28.03 21.31
C ILE A 180 -4.40 -29.12 20.59
N GLU A 181 -5.74 -29.09 20.68
CA GLU A 181 -6.60 -30.01 19.91
C GLU A 181 -6.45 -29.80 18.40
N GLY A 182 -6.29 -28.57 17.92
CA GLY A 182 -5.95 -28.25 16.53
C GLY A 182 -4.62 -28.90 16.11
N LEU A 183 -3.56 -28.75 16.93
CA LEU A 183 -2.25 -29.38 16.67
C LEU A 183 -2.31 -30.91 16.67
N ARG A 184 -3.14 -31.50 17.53
CA ARG A 184 -3.42 -32.95 17.49
C ARG A 184 -4.15 -33.32 16.22
N GLY A 185 -5.13 -32.49 15.82
CA GLY A 185 -5.91 -32.69 14.61
C GLY A 185 -5.09 -32.72 13.32
N GLU A 186 -4.09 -31.86 13.20
CA GLU A 186 -3.15 -31.82 12.06
C GLU A 186 -2.32 -33.10 11.92
N ARG A 187 -2.18 -33.87 13.01
CA ARG A 187 -1.42 -35.12 13.08
C ARG A 187 -2.29 -36.32 13.36
N ALA A 188 -3.60 -36.18 13.12
CA ALA A 188 -4.53 -37.30 13.27
C ALA A 188 -4.17 -38.42 12.29
N ASP A 189 -4.24 -39.63 12.75
CA ASP A 189 -4.17 -40.84 11.93
C ASP A 189 -5.58 -41.23 11.48
N PHE A 190 -5.70 -41.80 10.29
CA PHE A 190 -6.96 -42.20 9.69
C PHE A 190 -6.99 -43.69 9.43
N LYS A 191 -7.66 -44.45 10.29
CA LYS A 191 -7.77 -45.92 10.19
C LYS A 191 -9.10 -46.31 9.59
N VAL A 192 -9.08 -47.27 8.65
CA VAL A 192 -10.32 -47.83 8.10
C VAL A 192 -11.12 -48.44 9.22
N ALA A 193 -12.39 -48.04 9.31
CA ALA A 193 -13.34 -48.55 10.32
C ALA A 193 -14.44 -49.35 9.68
N ASP A 194 -14.60 -50.62 10.13
CA ASP A 194 -15.70 -51.49 9.70
C ASP A 194 -16.87 -51.41 10.72
N ARG A 195 -17.40 -50.21 10.88
CA ARG A 195 -18.50 -49.87 11.74
C ARG A 195 -19.35 -48.71 11.13
N ALA A 196 -20.50 -48.45 11.73
CA ALA A 196 -21.25 -47.26 11.36
C ALA A 196 -20.46 -45.97 11.66
N ALA A 197 -20.59 -45.00 10.78
CA ALA A 197 -19.90 -43.70 10.86
C ALA A 197 -20.38 -42.94 12.12
N GLN A 198 -19.39 -42.42 12.87
CA GLN A 198 -19.61 -41.63 14.07
C GLN A 198 -19.11 -40.22 13.85
N LYS A 199 -19.46 -39.33 14.77
CA LYS A 199 -18.98 -37.94 14.77
C LYS A 199 -17.44 -37.86 14.67
N SER A 200 -16.94 -36.97 13.84
CA SER A 200 -15.52 -36.76 13.53
C SER A 200 -14.84 -37.87 12.73
N ASP A 201 -15.57 -38.94 12.30
CA ASP A 201 -15.07 -39.86 11.28
C ASP A 201 -15.04 -39.16 9.91
N TYR A 202 -14.19 -39.68 9.02
CA TYR A 202 -14.16 -39.25 7.63
C TYR A 202 -14.77 -40.33 6.74
N VAL A 203 -15.78 -39.95 5.97
CA VAL A 203 -16.48 -40.83 5.06
C VAL A 203 -16.10 -40.51 3.64
N LYS A 204 -15.57 -41.50 2.93
CA LYS A 204 -15.38 -41.46 1.49
C LYS A 204 -16.70 -41.83 0.85
N LEU A 205 -17.21 -40.95 0.01
CA LEU A 205 -18.52 -41.15 -0.63
C LEU A 205 -18.49 -40.65 -2.07
N SER A 206 -19.43 -41.17 -2.88
CA SER A 206 -19.84 -40.61 -4.16
C SER A 206 -21.19 -39.94 -3.99
N TYR A 207 -21.46 -38.95 -4.83
CA TYR A 207 -22.79 -38.33 -4.87
C TYR A 207 -23.16 -37.86 -6.26
N GLU A 208 -24.50 -37.80 -6.50
CA GLU A 208 -25.10 -37.24 -7.68
C GLU A 208 -26.35 -36.43 -7.27
N GLY A 209 -26.37 -35.14 -7.63
CA GLY A 209 -27.41 -34.20 -7.24
C GLY A 209 -28.41 -33.93 -8.33
N THR A 210 -29.69 -33.76 -7.93
CA THR A 210 -30.80 -33.36 -8.82
C THR A 210 -31.62 -32.26 -8.16
N ILE A 211 -32.11 -31.31 -8.97
CA ILE A 211 -33.10 -30.28 -8.59
C ILE A 211 -34.30 -30.42 -9.52
N ASP A 212 -35.49 -30.64 -8.98
CA ASP A 212 -36.73 -30.84 -9.74
C ASP A 212 -36.58 -31.88 -10.86
N GLY A 213 -35.83 -32.96 -10.59
CA GLY A 213 -35.60 -34.06 -11.52
C GLY A 213 -34.51 -33.78 -12.59
N LYS A 214 -33.88 -32.60 -12.59
CA LYS A 214 -32.76 -32.27 -13.50
C LYS A 214 -31.44 -32.43 -12.78
N PRO A 215 -30.40 -33.01 -13.43
CA PRO A 215 -29.06 -33.09 -12.84
C PRO A 215 -28.50 -31.70 -12.50
N VAL A 216 -27.95 -31.53 -11.30
CA VAL A 216 -27.31 -30.28 -10.89
C VAL A 216 -26.13 -29.96 -11.81
N ALA A 217 -25.46 -30.97 -12.36
CA ALA A 217 -24.38 -30.81 -13.33
C ALA A 217 -24.80 -30.04 -14.60
N GLU A 218 -26.07 -30.08 -14.99
CA GLU A 218 -26.60 -29.30 -16.11
C GLU A 218 -26.92 -27.85 -15.72
N ILE A 219 -27.23 -27.61 -14.44
CA ILE A 219 -27.58 -26.28 -13.91
C ILE A 219 -26.29 -25.46 -13.70
N VAL A 220 -25.21 -26.11 -13.29
CA VAL A 220 -23.91 -25.50 -13.03
C VAL A 220 -22.77 -26.25 -13.77
N PRO A 221 -22.73 -26.21 -15.10
CA PRO A 221 -21.79 -26.99 -15.91
C PRO A 221 -20.32 -26.64 -15.61
N ASP A 222 -20.04 -25.40 -15.24
CA ASP A 222 -18.70 -24.92 -14.91
C ASP A 222 -18.25 -25.36 -13.50
N LYS A 223 -19.14 -25.94 -12.68
CA LYS A 223 -18.88 -26.31 -11.28
C LYS A 223 -19.38 -27.74 -10.99
N GLN A 224 -18.82 -28.69 -11.70
CA GLN A 224 -19.18 -30.12 -11.62
C GLN A 224 -19.11 -30.71 -10.21
N ILE A 225 -18.31 -30.08 -9.33
CA ILE A 225 -18.19 -30.48 -7.93
C ILE A 225 -19.53 -30.42 -7.16
N TYR A 226 -20.49 -29.61 -7.59
CA TYR A 226 -21.84 -29.58 -7.00
C TYR A 226 -22.82 -30.59 -7.67
N GLY A 227 -22.46 -31.14 -8.82
CA GLY A 227 -23.33 -32.02 -9.60
C GLY A 227 -23.10 -33.48 -9.30
N LYS A 228 -22.06 -34.05 -9.86
CA LYS A 228 -21.72 -35.47 -9.72
C LYS A 228 -20.25 -35.62 -9.41
N VAL A 229 -19.96 -36.31 -8.28
CA VAL A 229 -18.59 -36.57 -7.85
C VAL A 229 -18.43 -38.06 -7.58
N PRO A 230 -17.48 -38.74 -8.25
CA PRO A 230 -17.30 -40.18 -8.11
C PRO A 230 -16.69 -40.56 -6.76
N GLN A 231 -15.93 -39.66 -6.14
CA GLN A 231 -15.39 -39.85 -4.80
C GLN A 231 -14.96 -38.53 -4.16
N THR A 232 -15.32 -38.34 -2.91
CA THR A 232 -14.86 -37.25 -2.05
C THR A 232 -14.82 -37.71 -0.61
N TRP A 233 -14.13 -36.94 0.23
CA TRP A 233 -14.13 -37.15 1.67
C TRP A 233 -14.95 -36.08 2.37
N GLU A 234 -15.74 -36.50 3.35
CA GLU A 234 -16.57 -35.61 4.16
C GLU A 234 -16.44 -35.98 5.63
N GLU A 235 -16.32 -34.98 6.52
CA GLU A 235 -16.27 -35.18 7.95
C GLU A 235 -17.68 -35.32 8.52
N VAL A 236 -17.92 -36.36 9.32
CA VAL A 236 -19.22 -36.60 9.96
C VAL A 236 -19.43 -35.64 11.12
N GLU A 237 -20.47 -34.83 11.08
CA GLU A 237 -20.78 -33.79 12.09
C GLU A 237 -19.57 -32.95 12.48
N GLY A 238 -18.66 -32.71 11.53
CA GLY A 238 -17.47 -31.90 11.74
C GLY A 238 -17.74 -30.41 11.75
N THR A 239 -16.72 -29.66 12.16
CA THR A 239 -16.75 -28.20 12.13
C THR A 239 -16.43 -27.63 10.75
N ASN A 240 -15.77 -28.42 9.90
CA ASN A 240 -15.47 -28.07 8.53
C ASN A 240 -16.63 -28.53 7.62
N GLU A 241 -17.44 -27.59 7.15
CA GLU A 241 -18.43 -27.89 6.11
C GLU A 241 -17.69 -28.21 4.81
N GLY A 242 -18.05 -29.36 4.21
CA GLY A 242 -17.52 -29.76 2.91
C GLY A 242 -18.13 -28.94 1.77
N VAL A 243 -18.09 -29.51 0.56
CA VAL A 243 -18.60 -28.85 -0.65
C VAL A 243 -20.12 -28.65 -0.59
N LEU A 244 -20.83 -29.62 -0.02
CA LEU A 244 -22.29 -29.61 0.10
C LEU A 244 -22.71 -29.21 1.52
N PRO A 245 -23.41 -28.06 1.69
CA PRO A 245 -23.80 -27.58 3.01
C PRO A 245 -24.62 -28.62 3.81
N GLY A 246 -24.18 -28.94 5.01
CA GLY A 246 -24.89 -29.84 5.91
C GLY A 246 -24.80 -31.33 5.58
N LEU A 247 -24.10 -31.75 4.53
CA LEU A 247 -23.96 -33.15 4.15
C LEU A 247 -23.37 -34.00 5.29
N GLY A 248 -22.35 -33.51 5.98
CA GLY A 248 -21.68 -34.22 7.07
C GLY A 248 -22.65 -34.67 8.18
N LYS A 249 -23.72 -33.93 8.46
CA LYS A 249 -24.75 -34.28 9.46
C LYS A 249 -25.58 -35.49 9.06
N GLU A 250 -25.74 -35.71 7.78
CA GLU A 250 -26.55 -36.77 7.20
C GLU A 250 -25.81 -38.11 7.10
N LEU A 251 -24.50 -38.10 7.37
CA LEU A 251 -23.61 -39.27 7.26
C LEU A 251 -23.53 -40.11 8.55
N ALA A 252 -23.95 -39.56 9.69
CA ALA A 252 -23.92 -40.28 10.96
C ALA A 252 -24.75 -41.56 10.90
N GLY A 253 -24.19 -42.66 11.38
CA GLY A 253 -24.86 -43.96 11.43
C GLY A 253 -24.83 -44.79 10.15
N LEU A 254 -24.35 -44.23 9.01
CA LEU A 254 -24.20 -44.97 7.75
C LEU A 254 -23.00 -45.92 7.79
N LYS A 255 -23.10 -47.03 7.06
CA LYS A 255 -22.04 -48.04 6.89
C LYS A 255 -21.49 -48.00 5.49
N THR A 256 -20.31 -48.60 5.30
CA THR A 256 -19.73 -48.81 3.98
C THR A 256 -20.69 -49.62 3.11
N GLY A 257 -20.96 -49.13 1.89
CA GLY A 257 -21.91 -49.71 0.93
C GLY A 257 -23.32 -49.14 1.04
N ASP A 258 -23.66 -48.38 2.07
CA ASP A 258 -24.98 -47.77 2.22
C ASP A 258 -25.22 -46.70 1.17
N LYS A 259 -26.48 -46.70 0.66
CA LYS A 259 -26.99 -45.69 -0.27
C LYS A 259 -28.13 -44.94 0.39
N LYS A 260 -28.03 -43.61 0.39
CA LYS A 260 -29.05 -42.74 0.97
C LYS A 260 -29.32 -41.55 0.05
N THR A 261 -30.53 -41.10 0.00
CA THR A 261 -30.89 -39.84 -0.64
C THR A 261 -31.05 -38.77 0.44
N VAL A 262 -30.34 -37.68 0.31
CA VAL A 262 -30.32 -36.57 1.27
C VAL A 262 -30.78 -35.29 0.59
N ALA A 263 -31.57 -34.47 1.29
CA ALA A 263 -31.97 -33.16 0.82
C ALA A 263 -31.02 -32.10 1.35
N ILE A 264 -30.37 -31.36 0.47
CA ILE A 264 -29.46 -30.29 0.78
C ILE A 264 -30.11 -28.97 0.40
N ALA A 265 -30.24 -28.05 1.36
CA ALA A 265 -30.68 -26.69 1.12
C ALA A 265 -29.48 -25.74 1.01
N PHE A 266 -29.32 -25.10 -0.13
CA PHE A 266 -28.31 -24.11 -0.33
C PHE A 266 -28.71 -22.77 0.29
N PRO A 267 -27.81 -22.06 1.01
CA PRO A 267 -28.08 -20.73 1.54
C PRO A 267 -28.52 -19.74 0.44
N ALA A 268 -29.36 -18.75 0.81
CA ALA A 268 -29.85 -17.73 -0.13
C ALA A 268 -28.72 -16.85 -0.73
N ASP A 269 -27.61 -16.75 -0.01
CA ASP A 269 -26.40 -15.99 -0.38
C ASP A 269 -25.23 -16.90 -0.79
N PHE A 270 -25.52 -18.08 -1.37
CA PHE A 270 -24.50 -19.06 -1.72
C PHE A 270 -23.57 -18.56 -2.85
N ALA A 271 -22.58 -17.75 -2.48
CA ALA A 271 -21.63 -17.14 -3.38
C ALA A 271 -20.80 -18.15 -4.22
N PRO A 272 -20.42 -19.37 -3.70
CA PRO A 272 -19.66 -20.32 -4.50
C PRO A 272 -20.39 -20.80 -5.77
N ALA A 273 -21.73 -20.86 -5.76
CA ALA A 273 -22.54 -21.21 -6.93
C ALA A 273 -23.88 -20.44 -6.89
N PRO A 274 -23.95 -19.19 -7.38
CA PRO A 274 -25.15 -18.36 -7.31
C PRO A 274 -26.38 -18.98 -7.97
N ALA A 275 -26.21 -19.85 -8.97
CA ALA A 275 -27.30 -20.58 -9.62
C ALA A 275 -27.99 -21.60 -8.72
N LEU A 276 -27.35 -22.01 -7.61
CA LEU A 276 -27.88 -22.92 -6.58
C LEU A 276 -28.41 -22.17 -5.36
N ALA A 277 -28.13 -20.87 -5.20
CA ALA A 277 -28.52 -20.07 -4.07
C ALA A 277 -30.06 -20.16 -3.81
N GLY A 278 -30.45 -20.44 -2.56
CA GLY A 278 -31.81 -20.57 -2.14
C GLY A 278 -32.56 -21.80 -2.65
N LYS A 279 -31.89 -22.73 -3.35
CA LYS A 279 -32.51 -23.95 -3.90
C LYS A 279 -32.29 -25.15 -2.99
N ALA A 280 -33.25 -26.08 -2.99
CA ALA A 280 -33.09 -27.38 -2.39
C ALA A 280 -32.77 -28.41 -3.48
N ALA A 281 -31.74 -29.22 -3.25
CA ALA A 281 -31.32 -30.28 -4.14
C ALA A 281 -31.40 -31.64 -3.44
N SER A 282 -31.73 -32.68 -4.19
CA SER A 282 -31.73 -34.06 -3.70
C SER A 282 -30.45 -34.74 -4.18
N TYR A 283 -29.65 -35.27 -3.24
CA TYR A 283 -28.38 -35.94 -3.53
C TYR A 283 -28.47 -37.43 -3.21
N ALA A 284 -28.28 -38.27 -4.21
CA ALA A 284 -28.07 -39.68 -4.02
C ALA A 284 -26.60 -39.90 -3.64
N ILE A 285 -26.34 -40.36 -2.43
CA ILE A 285 -25.00 -40.64 -1.90
C ILE A 285 -24.77 -42.13 -1.76
N GLU A 286 -23.55 -42.58 -1.95
CA GLU A 286 -23.09 -43.93 -1.68
C GLU A 286 -21.79 -43.87 -0.86
N VAL A 287 -21.81 -44.56 0.30
CA VAL A 287 -20.67 -44.62 1.21
C VAL A 287 -19.65 -45.64 0.68
N LEU A 288 -18.43 -45.25 0.38
CA LEU A 288 -17.41 -46.10 -0.18
C LEU A 288 -16.45 -46.65 0.88
N GLU A 289 -16.10 -45.81 1.87
CA GLU A 289 -15.12 -46.14 2.93
C GLU A 289 -15.35 -45.25 4.13
N ILE A 290 -15.14 -45.75 5.32
CA ILE A 290 -15.20 -44.96 6.56
C ILE A 290 -13.82 -45.04 7.21
N ARG A 291 -13.31 -43.90 7.64
CA ARG A 291 -12.08 -43.79 8.41
C ARG A 291 -12.33 -43.14 9.74
N GLU A 292 -11.92 -43.80 10.79
CA GLU A 292 -11.87 -43.23 12.13
C GLU A 292 -10.69 -42.29 12.24
N ARG A 293 -10.97 -41.05 12.68
CA ARG A 293 -9.93 -40.06 13.00
C ARG A 293 -9.42 -40.35 14.42
N THR A 294 -8.20 -40.84 14.51
CA THR A 294 -7.53 -41.07 15.80
C THR A 294 -6.58 -39.94 16.08
N LEU A 295 -6.85 -39.15 17.14
CA LEU A 295 -5.95 -38.09 17.57
C LEU A 295 -4.74 -38.69 18.31
N PRO A 296 -3.50 -38.25 18.06
CA PRO A 296 -2.33 -38.70 18.79
C PRO A 296 -2.47 -38.41 20.27
N GLU A 297 -1.96 -39.30 21.09
CA GLU A 297 -1.87 -39.08 22.54
C GLU A 297 -0.85 -37.97 22.84
N LEU A 298 -1.12 -37.22 23.91
CA LEU A 298 -0.20 -36.18 24.41
C LEU A 298 0.94 -36.88 25.20
N ASN A 299 1.87 -37.50 24.48
CA ASN A 299 2.99 -38.23 24.99
C ASN A 299 4.33 -37.58 24.61
N GLU A 300 5.44 -38.16 25.04
CA GLU A 300 6.80 -37.63 24.76
C GLU A 300 7.07 -37.43 23.26
N ASP A 301 6.60 -38.34 22.42
CA ASP A 301 6.83 -38.25 20.96
C ASP A 301 6.06 -37.08 20.36
N PHE A 302 4.83 -36.84 20.84
CA PHE A 302 4.08 -35.66 20.43
C PHE A 302 4.78 -34.37 20.90
N PHE A 303 5.24 -34.30 22.16
CA PHE A 303 5.91 -33.11 22.69
C PHE A 303 7.24 -32.85 21.97
N LYS A 304 8.06 -33.86 21.73
CA LYS A 304 9.28 -33.72 20.92
C LYS A 304 9.00 -33.20 19.52
N SER A 305 7.90 -33.60 18.91
CA SER A 305 7.48 -33.11 17.60
C SER A 305 7.09 -31.64 17.59
N GLN A 306 6.69 -31.10 18.74
CA GLN A 306 6.40 -29.68 18.97
C GLN A 306 7.61 -28.93 19.58
N GLN A 307 8.78 -29.58 19.68
CA GLN A 307 10.01 -29.02 20.27
C GLN A 307 9.86 -28.57 21.73
N VAL A 308 9.08 -29.32 22.50
CA VAL A 308 8.86 -29.11 23.93
C VAL A 308 9.03 -30.43 24.68
N ASP A 309 9.23 -30.35 25.99
CA ASP A 309 9.53 -31.55 26.81
C ASP A 309 8.31 -32.09 27.59
N SER A 310 7.23 -31.31 27.69
CA SER A 310 6.06 -31.68 28.50
C SER A 310 4.79 -30.96 28.06
N LEU A 311 3.64 -31.44 28.54
CA LEU A 311 2.35 -30.78 28.34
C LEU A 311 2.33 -29.36 28.90
N ASP A 312 2.92 -29.14 30.07
CA ASP A 312 2.97 -27.82 30.68
C ASP A 312 3.83 -26.87 29.85
N ALA A 313 4.96 -27.34 29.30
CA ALA A 313 5.79 -26.56 28.39
C ALA A 313 5.04 -26.25 27.08
N LEU A 314 4.27 -27.20 26.54
CA LEU A 314 3.41 -26.97 25.37
C LEU A 314 2.36 -25.90 25.66
N LYS A 315 1.62 -26.04 26.77
CA LYS A 315 0.62 -25.05 27.19
C LYS A 315 1.22 -23.67 27.37
N ALA A 316 2.39 -23.57 27.99
CA ALA A 316 3.11 -22.31 28.16
C ALA A 316 3.52 -21.68 26.80
N SER A 317 4.04 -22.49 25.87
CA SER A 317 4.40 -22.05 24.54
C SER A 317 3.19 -21.55 23.74
N VAL A 318 2.10 -22.32 23.73
CA VAL A 318 0.83 -21.92 23.08
C VAL A 318 0.27 -20.65 23.67
N ARG A 319 0.27 -20.53 25.00
CA ARG A 319 -0.21 -19.33 25.72
C ARG A 319 0.61 -18.09 25.33
N ASN A 320 1.94 -18.24 25.26
CA ASN A 320 2.82 -17.16 24.85
C ASN A 320 2.57 -16.75 23.38
N ASN A 321 2.42 -17.72 22.47
CA ASN A 321 2.15 -17.45 21.05
C ASN A 321 0.79 -16.76 20.86
N LEU A 322 -0.25 -17.20 21.58
CA LEU A 322 -1.56 -16.55 21.58
C LEU A 322 -1.46 -15.12 22.09
N LYS A 323 -0.73 -14.88 23.19
CA LYS A 323 -0.51 -13.55 23.73
C LYS A 323 0.20 -12.64 22.72
N LEU A 324 1.30 -13.09 22.12
CA LEU A 324 2.04 -12.33 21.09
C LEU A 324 1.14 -11.98 19.90
N ARG A 325 0.29 -12.91 19.46
CA ARG A 325 -0.67 -12.66 18.37
C ARG A 325 -1.69 -11.60 18.77
N LYS A 326 -2.30 -11.73 19.95
CA LYS A 326 -3.28 -10.75 20.47
C LYS A 326 -2.64 -9.38 20.68
N ASP A 327 -1.40 -9.31 21.19
CA ASP A 327 -0.65 -8.06 21.32
C ASP A 327 -0.43 -7.39 19.95
N TYR A 328 -0.04 -8.16 18.94
CA TYR A 328 0.12 -7.66 17.58
C TYR A 328 -1.20 -7.17 16.96
N GLU A 329 -2.28 -7.92 17.14
CA GLU A 329 -3.63 -7.55 16.69
C GLU A 329 -4.09 -6.24 17.37
N ASN A 330 -3.87 -6.11 18.69
CA ASN A 330 -4.17 -4.91 19.47
C ASN A 330 -3.36 -3.71 18.99
N GLN A 331 -2.04 -3.86 18.78
CA GLN A 331 -1.21 -2.79 18.22
C GLN A 331 -1.71 -2.32 16.86
N THR A 332 -2.04 -3.26 16.00
CA THR A 332 -2.57 -2.95 14.66
C THR A 332 -3.92 -2.25 14.74
N ALA A 333 -4.80 -2.71 15.64
CA ALA A 333 -6.10 -2.09 15.88
C ALA A 333 -5.96 -0.68 16.45
N GLN A 334 -5.08 -0.46 17.43
CA GLN A 334 -4.83 0.86 18.00
C GLN A 334 -4.30 1.85 16.96
N ARG A 335 -3.33 1.44 16.14
CA ARG A 335 -2.80 2.27 15.06
C ARG A 335 -3.90 2.71 14.09
N ARG A 336 -4.80 1.80 13.73
CA ARG A 336 -5.96 2.12 12.90
C ARG A 336 -6.92 3.08 13.61
N GLN A 337 -7.28 2.79 14.87
CA GLN A 337 -8.23 3.60 15.64
C GLN A 337 -7.74 5.05 15.82
N VAL A 338 -6.47 5.27 16.17
CA VAL A 338 -5.93 6.64 16.32
C VAL A 338 -5.92 7.39 14.99
N THR A 339 -5.62 6.72 13.87
CA THR A 339 -5.64 7.35 12.54
C THR A 339 -7.05 7.67 12.07
N GLU A 340 -8.01 6.80 12.33
CA GLU A 340 -9.43 7.04 12.04
C GLU A 340 -10.00 8.16 12.93
N ALA A 341 -9.69 8.13 14.23
CA ALA A 341 -10.17 9.12 15.18
C ALA A 341 -9.65 10.53 14.85
N ILE A 342 -8.36 10.67 14.52
CA ILE A 342 -7.80 11.98 14.17
C ILE A 342 -8.33 12.48 12.82
N ALA A 343 -8.48 11.61 11.83
CA ALA A 343 -9.04 11.96 10.53
C ALA A 343 -10.51 12.37 10.61
N GLY A 344 -11.27 11.81 11.56
CA GLY A 344 -12.67 12.16 11.82
C GLY A 344 -12.87 13.50 12.52
N LYS A 345 -11.85 14.00 13.27
CA LYS A 345 -11.93 15.27 14.00
C LYS A 345 -11.76 16.52 13.15
N ILE A 346 -11.26 16.39 11.93
CA ILE A 346 -10.92 17.52 11.08
C ILE A 346 -11.37 17.26 9.65
N ASP A 347 -11.85 18.29 9.00
CA ASP A 347 -12.14 18.29 7.57
C ASP A 347 -11.43 19.45 6.88
N PHE A 348 -10.83 19.17 5.73
CA PHE A 348 -10.13 20.14 4.90
C PHE A 348 -10.06 19.64 3.46
N PRO A 349 -9.95 20.55 2.48
CA PRO A 349 -9.84 20.16 1.08
C PRO A 349 -8.53 19.44 0.80
N ILE A 350 -8.63 18.31 0.09
CA ILE A 350 -7.49 17.48 -0.27
C ILE A 350 -7.11 17.76 -1.72
N PRO A 351 -5.83 17.99 -2.05
CA PRO A 351 -5.38 18.18 -3.42
C PRO A 351 -5.75 17.01 -4.32
N GLN A 352 -6.41 17.30 -5.44
CA GLN A 352 -6.93 16.30 -6.36
C GLN A 352 -5.81 15.45 -6.97
N SER A 353 -4.67 16.06 -7.28
CA SER A 353 -3.50 15.34 -7.84
C SER A 353 -2.95 14.28 -6.89
N LEU A 354 -2.98 14.52 -5.57
CA LEU A 354 -2.57 13.54 -4.58
C LEU A 354 -3.56 12.37 -4.52
N ILE A 355 -4.87 12.67 -4.57
CA ILE A 355 -5.91 11.63 -4.60
C ILE A 355 -5.73 10.75 -5.84
N GLU A 356 -5.50 11.34 -7.02
CA GLU A 356 -5.30 10.62 -8.27
C GLU A 356 -4.07 9.71 -8.23
N SER A 357 -2.94 10.24 -7.77
CA SER A 357 -1.70 9.46 -7.62
C SER A 357 -1.87 8.30 -6.64
N GLU A 358 -2.46 8.56 -5.47
CA GLU A 358 -2.72 7.53 -4.46
C GLU A 358 -3.75 6.51 -4.93
N THR A 359 -4.78 6.93 -5.70
CA THR A 359 -5.77 6.01 -6.30
C THR A 359 -5.09 4.98 -7.20
N GLN A 360 -4.15 5.42 -8.04
CA GLN A 360 -3.37 4.51 -8.89
C GLN A 360 -2.54 3.53 -8.05
N SER A 361 -1.96 3.99 -6.94
CA SER A 361 -1.17 3.15 -6.03
C SER A 361 -2.05 2.11 -5.33
N VAL A 362 -3.21 2.53 -4.82
CA VAL A 362 -4.20 1.64 -4.17
C VAL A 362 -4.71 0.58 -5.15
N LEU A 363 -5.06 0.97 -6.37
CA LEU A 363 -5.52 0.05 -7.40
C LEU A 363 -4.45 -0.97 -7.77
N ARG A 364 -3.20 -0.52 -7.99
CA ARG A 364 -2.08 -1.40 -8.30
C ARG A 364 -1.87 -2.43 -7.20
N GLN A 365 -1.80 -1.98 -5.95
CA GLN A 365 -1.63 -2.85 -4.80
C GLN A 365 -2.77 -3.88 -4.69
N PHE A 366 -4.02 -3.43 -4.87
CA PHE A 366 -5.20 -4.30 -4.82
C PHE A 366 -5.16 -5.38 -5.91
N ILE A 367 -4.85 -4.99 -7.16
CA ILE A 367 -4.76 -5.92 -8.28
C ILE A 367 -3.63 -6.93 -8.06
N GLU A 368 -2.43 -6.49 -7.68
CA GLU A 368 -1.28 -7.36 -7.42
C GLU A 368 -1.58 -8.38 -6.31
N GLU A 369 -2.23 -7.96 -5.23
CA GLU A 369 -2.58 -8.83 -4.11
C GLU A 369 -3.61 -9.89 -4.53
N ASN A 370 -4.65 -9.50 -5.26
CA ASN A 370 -5.67 -10.43 -5.71
C ASN A 370 -5.17 -11.38 -6.81
N MET A 371 -4.29 -10.91 -7.70
CA MET A 371 -3.62 -11.78 -8.68
C MET A 371 -2.76 -12.84 -8.00
N ARG A 372 -2.06 -12.50 -6.90
CA ARG A 372 -1.34 -13.50 -6.08
C ARG A 372 -2.27 -14.53 -5.44
N ARG A 373 -3.52 -14.16 -5.17
CA ARG A 373 -4.57 -15.06 -4.67
C ARG A 373 -5.26 -15.87 -5.78
N GLY A 374 -4.86 -15.69 -7.05
CA GLY A 374 -5.39 -16.43 -8.19
C GLY A 374 -6.66 -15.84 -8.82
N VAL A 375 -7.01 -14.59 -8.51
CA VAL A 375 -8.14 -13.92 -9.17
C VAL A 375 -7.78 -13.59 -10.61
N PRO A 376 -8.57 -14.02 -11.61
CA PRO A 376 -8.30 -13.77 -13.02
C PRO A 376 -8.37 -12.28 -13.38
N GLN A 377 -7.55 -11.87 -14.35
CA GLN A 377 -7.46 -10.46 -14.77
C GLN A 377 -8.76 -9.92 -15.38
N ASP A 378 -9.53 -10.75 -16.07
CA ASP A 378 -10.79 -10.39 -16.70
C ASP A 378 -11.89 -9.98 -15.69
N GLN A 379 -11.78 -10.43 -14.45
CA GLN A 379 -12.71 -10.03 -13.39
C GLN A 379 -12.51 -8.56 -13.02
N PHE A 380 -11.26 -8.06 -12.99
CA PHE A 380 -10.99 -6.64 -12.70
C PHE A 380 -11.51 -5.70 -13.79
N GLU A 381 -11.53 -6.15 -15.05
CA GLU A 381 -12.09 -5.35 -16.14
C GLU A 381 -13.60 -5.21 -16.05
N LYS A 382 -14.32 -6.25 -15.57
CA LYS A 382 -15.77 -6.21 -15.36
C LYS A 382 -16.17 -5.21 -14.27
N ASP A 383 -15.40 -5.17 -13.18
CA ASP A 383 -15.71 -4.39 -11.98
C ASP A 383 -14.94 -3.04 -11.94
N LYS A 384 -14.29 -2.65 -13.04
CA LYS A 384 -13.35 -1.52 -13.11
C LYS A 384 -13.90 -0.21 -12.53
N LYS A 385 -15.16 0.14 -12.81
CA LYS A 385 -15.76 1.40 -12.32
C LYS A 385 -15.93 1.39 -10.81
N GLU A 386 -16.40 0.27 -10.26
CA GLU A 386 -16.62 0.11 -8.82
C GLU A 386 -15.30 0.06 -8.07
N LEU A 387 -14.33 -0.69 -8.60
CA LEU A 387 -12.97 -0.75 -8.07
C LEU A 387 -12.31 0.63 -8.06
N PHE A 388 -12.47 1.40 -9.14
CA PHE A 388 -11.91 2.75 -9.20
C PHE A 388 -12.55 3.68 -8.17
N ALA A 389 -13.89 3.68 -8.04
CA ALA A 389 -14.60 4.49 -7.06
C ALA A 389 -14.22 4.12 -5.61
N GLY A 390 -14.11 2.82 -5.33
CA GLY A 390 -13.65 2.31 -4.04
C GLY A 390 -12.20 2.73 -3.73
N ALA A 391 -11.30 2.60 -4.71
CA ALA A 391 -9.91 3.00 -4.58
C ALA A 391 -9.77 4.51 -4.39
N GLN A 392 -10.56 5.32 -5.09
CA GLN A 392 -10.55 6.77 -4.94
C GLN A 392 -10.98 7.21 -3.53
N LYS A 393 -12.03 6.58 -2.98
CA LYS A 393 -12.45 6.83 -1.60
C LYS A 393 -11.38 6.45 -0.58
N ALA A 394 -10.76 5.30 -0.75
CA ALA A 394 -9.67 4.85 0.11
C ALA A 394 -8.43 5.74 -0.01
N ALA A 395 -8.10 6.18 -1.23
CA ALA A 395 -7.00 7.09 -1.50
C ALA A 395 -7.21 8.47 -0.84
N ALA A 396 -8.40 9.04 -0.96
CA ALA A 396 -8.73 10.31 -0.30
C ALA A 396 -8.52 10.23 1.22
N GLN A 397 -8.97 9.12 1.84
CA GLN A 397 -8.78 8.89 3.27
C GLN A 397 -7.31 8.72 3.64
N ARG A 398 -6.52 7.98 2.84
CA ARG A 398 -5.08 7.81 3.06
C ARG A 398 -4.34 9.13 2.95
N VAL A 399 -4.59 9.92 1.91
CA VAL A 399 -3.95 11.23 1.71
C VAL A 399 -4.31 12.18 2.86
N LYS A 400 -5.58 12.18 3.31
CA LYS A 400 -6.01 12.97 4.46
C LYS A 400 -5.18 12.64 5.71
N VAL A 401 -5.06 11.35 6.02
CA VAL A 401 -4.25 10.87 7.15
C VAL A 401 -2.78 11.26 6.99
N GLN A 402 -2.20 11.06 5.81
CA GLN A 402 -0.78 11.40 5.55
C GLN A 402 -0.51 12.90 5.77
N LEU A 403 -1.39 13.79 5.31
CA LEU A 403 -1.26 15.25 5.52
C LEU A 403 -1.34 15.62 7.00
N ILE A 404 -2.25 14.99 7.76
CA ILE A 404 -2.37 15.19 9.21
C ILE A 404 -1.10 14.70 9.93
N LEU A 405 -0.64 13.48 9.62
CA LEU A 405 0.56 12.90 10.23
C LEU A 405 1.81 13.72 9.91
N ALA A 406 1.95 14.23 8.69
CA ALA A 406 3.05 15.12 8.33
C ALA A 406 3.07 16.39 9.19
N LYS A 407 1.90 16.99 9.44
CA LYS A 407 1.78 18.19 10.27
C LYS A 407 2.04 17.90 11.76
N ILE A 408 1.58 16.75 12.27
CA ILE A 408 1.89 16.30 13.63
C ILE A 408 3.40 16.04 13.77
N ALA A 409 4.00 15.34 12.81
CA ALA A 409 5.44 15.06 12.83
C ALA A 409 6.28 16.34 12.85
N ALA A 410 5.88 17.38 12.11
CA ALA A 410 6.52 18.68 12.13
C ALA A 410 6.35 19.40 13.49
N ALA A 411 5.14 19.36 14.07
CA ALA A 411 4.84 19.99 15.37
C ALA A 411 5.64 19.31 16.51
N GLU A 412 5.75 17.98 16.49
CA GLU A 412 6.44 17.18 17.48
C GLU A 412 7.94 16.96 17.17
N LYS A 413 8.43 17.56 16.08
CA LYS A 413 9.83 17.44 15.63
C LYS A 413 10.30 16.00 15.46
N ILE A 414 9.43 15.15 14.91
CA ILE A 414 9.74 13.74 14.66
C ILE A 414 10.70 13.65 13.48
N THR A 415 11.89 13.08 13.72
CA THR A 415 12.93 12.89 12.70
C THR A 415 13.27 11.41 12.51
N VAL A 416 13.87 11.10 11.37
CA VAL A 416 14.34 9.75 11.04
C VAL A 416 15.79 9.60 11.49
N SER A 417 16.06 8.57 12.30
CA SER A 417 17.41 8.20 12.71
C SER A 417 17.98 7.08 11.81
N GLU A 418 19.29 6.88 11.85
CA GLU A 418 19.95 5.74 11.18
C GLU A 418 19.34 4.40 11.57
N ARG A 419 19.04 4.24 12.86
CA ARG A 419 18.44 3.02 13.38
C ARG A 419 17.05 2.75 12.79
N ASP A 420 16.28 3.80 12.51
CA ASP A 420 14.95 3.67 11.90
C ASP A 420 15.10 3.13 10.46
N ILE A 421 16.10 3.61 9.73
CA ILE A 421 16.40 3.15 8.36
C ILE A 421 16.89 1.70 8.38
N ASP A 422 17.83 1.36 9.27
CA ASP A 422 18.30 -0.01 9.44
C ASP A 422 17.12 -0.97 9.72
N ASN A 423 16.27 -0.61 10.68
CA ASN A 423 15.08 -1.40 11.02
C ASN A 423 14.12 -1.57 9.83
N PHE A 424 13.92 -0.51 9.03
CA PHE A 424 13.11 -0.58 7.82
C PHE A 424 13.73 -1.55 6.81
N ILE A 425 15.02 -1.45 6.55
CA ILE A 425 15.73 -2.30 5.59
C ILE A 425 15.66 -3.79 6.01
N TYR A 426 15.92 -4.09 7.28
CA TYR A 426 15.85 -5.47 7.79
C TYR A 426 14.44 -6.05 7.70
N ARG A 427 13.42 -5.27 8.04
CA ARG A 427 12.02 -5.68 7.96
C ARG A 427 11.59 -5.94 6.51
N GLU A 428 11.95 -5.05 5.60
CA GLU A 428 11.62 -5.17 4.19
C GLU A 428 12.38 -6.32 3.51
N ALA A 429 13.65 -6.51 3.84
CA ALA A 429 14.46 -7.63 3.38
C ALA A 429 13.86 -8.98 3.83
N SER A 430 13.42 -9.07 5.10
CA SER A 430 12.76 -10.26 5.63
C SER A 430 11.41 -10.52 4.95
N ARG A 431 10.63 -9.46 4.65
CA ARG A 431 9.32 -9.56 4.00
C ARG A 431 9.44 -10.03 2.54
N THR A 432 10.48 -9.55 1.83
CA THR A 432 10.66 -9.82 0.40
C THR A 432 11.60 -11.00 0.12
N GLY A 433 12.25 -11.56 1.16
CA GLY A 433 13.27 -12.60 1.01
C GLY A 433 14.55 -12.11 0.32
N GLN A 434 14.78 -10.80 0.25
CA GLN A 434 15.94 -10.21 -0.41
C GLN A 434 17.12 -10.05 0.57
N ASN A 435 18.32 -9.99 0.00
CA ASN A 435 19.51 -9.66 0.79
C ASN A 435 19.47 -8.15 1.16
N PRO A 436 19.64 -7.78 2.46
CA PRO A 436 19.64 -6.40 2.92
C PRO A 436 20.63 -5.50 2.18
N ASP A 437 21.86 -5.98 1.90
CA ASP A 437 22.87 -5.21 1.19
C ASP A 437 22.48 -4.89 -0.26
N LYS A 438 21.75 -5.79 -0.92
CA LYS A 438 21.22 -5.55 -2.26
C LYS A 438 20.13 -4.49 -2.22
N LEU A 439 19.23 -4.60 -1.25
CA LEU A 439 18.14 -3.62 -1.07
C LEU A 439 18.71 -2.21 -0.85
N VAL A 440 19.73 -2.06 0.01
CA VAL A 440 20.42 -0.77 0.22
C VAL A 440 20.98 -0.22 -1.08
N LYS A 441 21.67 -1.05 -1.88
CA LYS A 441 22.26 -0.62 -3.15
C LYS A 441 21.22 -0.15 -4.16
N ASP A 442 20.07 -0.80 -4.19
CA ASP A 442 19.01 -0.44 -5.13
C ASP A 442 18.30 0.84 -4.67
N LEU A 443 18.04 1.01 -3.39
CA LEU A 443 17.46 2.22 -2.80
C LEU A 443 18.34 3.45 -2.93
N THR A 444 19.66 3.30 -2.82
CA THR A 444 20.60 4.43 -2.93
C THR A 444 20.73 4.99 -4.36
N LYS A 445 20.27 4.27 -5.37
CA LYS A 445 20.27 4.75 -6.76
C LYS A 445 19.10 5.69 -7.07
N ASP A 446 18.02 5.58 -6.31
CA ASP A 446 16.78 6.32 -6.53
C ASP A 446 16.48 7.24 -5.34
N ARG A 447 16.68 8.55 -5.54
CA ARG A 447 16.45 9.56 -4.51
C ARG A 447 14.99 9.71 -4.14
N ASP A 448 14.09 9.47 -5.07
CA ASP A 448 12.66 9.63 -4.82
C ASP A 448 12.14 8.46 -3.99
N GLN A 449 12.64 7.25 -4.22
CA GLN A 449 12.37 6.11 -3.34
C GLN A 449 12.91 6.33 -1.93
N LEU A 450 14.10 6.90 -1.78
CA LEU A 450 14.66 7.23 -0.45
C LEU A 450 13.77 8.23 0.30
N ARG A 451 13.31 9.29 -0.37
CA ARG A 451 12.39 10.26 0.22
C ARG A 451 11.08 9.63 0.64
N ALA A 452 10.51 8.76 -0.21
CA ALA A 452 9.28 8.03 0.11
C ALA A 452 9.44 7.12 1.34
N ILE A 453 10.59 6.45 1.48
CA ILE A 453 10.90 5.63 2.66
C ILE A 453 11.02 6.49 3.92
N GLN A 454 11.76 7.60 3.86
CA GLN A 454 11.85 8.53 4.99
C GLN A 454 10.48 9.03 5.42
N GLN A 455 9.65 9.41 4.46
CA GLN A 455 8.28 9.85 4.72
C GLN A 455 7.43 8.76 5.40
N ASN A 456 7.53 7.53 4.92
CA ASN A 456 6.83 6.39 5.54
C ASN A 456 7.29 6.13 6.97
N ILE A 457 8.60 6.21 7.23
CA ILE A 457 9.14 6.07 8.59
C ILE A 457 8.63 7.21 9.50
N ILE A 458 8.59 8.45 8.99
CA ILE A 458 8.03 9.60 9.73
C ILE A 458 6.56 9.35 10.08
N PHE A 459 5.75 8.87 9.13
CA PHE A 459 4.35 8.56 9.36
C PHE A 459 4.17 7.44 10.38
N ASP A 460 4.94 6.36 10.27
CA ASP A 460 4.94 5.27 11.24
C ASP A 460 5.26 5.78 12.66
N LYS A 461 6.29 6.61 12.81
CA LYS A 461 6.66 7.21 14.10
C LYS A 461 5.60 8.19 14.63
N ALA A 462 4.94 8.94 13.75
CA ALA A 462 3.84 9.82 14.14
C ALA A 462 2.62 9.03 14.64
N VAL A 463 2.32 7.89 14.01
CA VAL A 463 1.27 6.98 14.49
C VAL A 463 1.66 6.36 15.83
N ASP A 464 2.91 5.92 16.01
CA ASP A 464 3.41 5.37 17.27
C ASP A 464 3.35 6.43 18.38
N PHE A 465 3.68 7.69 18.08
CA PHE A 465 3.49 8.80 19.01
C PHE A 465 2.02 8.96 19.42
N LEU A 466 1.08 8.96 18.46
CA LEU A 466 -0.36 9.05 18.75
C LEU A 466 -0.83 7.89 19.61
N VAL A 467 -0.41 6.66 19.32
CA VAL A 467 -0.72 5.47 20.12
C VAL A 467 -0.17 5.62 21.56
N SER A 468 1.06 6.13 21.70
CA SER A 468 1.68 6.35 23.03
C SER A 468 0.94 7.38 23.89
N LYS A 469 0.21 8.28 23.26
CA LYS A 469 -0.59 9.35 23.92
C LYS A 469 -2.08 9.04 23.97
N ALA A 470 -2.52 7.90 23.43
CA ALA A 470 -3.92 7.50 23.39
C ALA A 470 -4.46 7.14 24.77
N SER A 471 -5.77 7.34 24.96
CA SER A 471 -6.51 6.84 26.11
C SER A 471 -7.00 5.43 25.82
N VAL A 472 -6.42 4.45 26.49
CA VAL A 472 -6.67 3.03 26.22
C VAL A 472 -7.76 2.52 27.15
N SER A 473 -8.80 1.90 26.59
CA SER A 473 -9.80 1.10 27.31
C SER A 473 -9.72 -0.36 26.87
N THR A 474 -9.99 -1.27 27.80
CA THR A 474 -10.00 -2.71 27.50
C THR A 474 -11.44 -3.16 27.31
N THR A 475 -11.74 -3.77 26.16
CA THR A 475 -13.05 -4.39 25.92
C THR A 475 -13.21 -5.61 26.83
N GLN A 476 -14.43 -5.83 27.31
CA GLN A 476 -14.72 -7.10 27.99
C GLN A 476 -14.71 -8.24 26.94
N PRO A 477 -14.19 -9.43 27.27
CA PRO A 477 -14.28 -10.56 26.35
C PRO A 477 -15.74 -10.79 25.99
N LYS A 478 -16.03 -10.93 24.70
CA LYS A 478 -17.33 -11.44 24.28
C LYS A 478 -17.45 -12.85 24.86
N ALA A 479 -18.44 -13.04 25.71
CA ALA A 479 -18.78 -14.33 26.33
C ALA A 479 -19.14 -15.37 25.25
#